data_42495fc2a971f4e720f294d5199730a5
#
_entry.id   42495fc2a971f4e720f294d5199730a5
#
_cell.length_a   1.000
_cell.length_b   1.000
_cell.length_c   1.000
_cell.angle_alpha   90.00
_cell.angle_beta   90.00
_cell.angle_gamma   90.00
#
_symmetry.space_group_name_H-M   'P 1'
#
loop_
_entity.id
_entity.type
_entity.pdbx_description
1 polymer ?
#
loop_
_entity_poly.entity_id
_entity_poly.type
_entity_poly.pdbx_seq_one_letter_code
_entity_poly.pdbx_strand_id
1 'polypeptide(L)'
;MADARPGPEQLAEISRFFRLLSEPARLQLLCELRYAPCDVQTLMERTGFSQSHLSRQLGQLSQARLVRSERQGQRLIFHADDPLVDDLCALVSQRLRQTLEARLQILNPGAQDH
;
A
#
# COMPACT_ATOMS: atom_id res chain seq x y z
N MET A 1 -16.31 7.34 -31.36
CA MET A 1 -16.33 7.24 -29.90
C MET A 1 -14.95 6.80 -29.42
N ALA A 2 -14.40 7.52 -28.45
CA ALA A 2 -13.07 7.16 -27.94
C ALA A 2 -13.13 5.83 -27.18
N ASP A 3 -12.13 4.99 -27.43
CA ASP A 3 -11.99 3.73 -26.72
C ASP A 3 -11.60 4.02 -25.27
N ALA A 4 -12.38 3.53 -24.30
CA ALA A 4 -12.12 3.73 -22.89
C ALA A 4 -10.99 2.83 -22.33
N ARG A 5 -10.52 1.88 -23.13
CA ARG A 5 -9.43 1.00 -22.70
C ARG A 5 -8.11 1.76 -22.65
N PRO A 6 -7.27 1.53 -21.62
CA PRO A 6 -5.96 2.17 -21.58
C PRO A 6 -5.09 1.74 -22.75
N GLY A 7 -4.30 2.69 -23.29
CA GLY A 7 -3.31 2.37 -24.30
C GLY A 7 -2.07 1.72 -23.70
N PRO A 8 -1.13 1.27 -24.55
CA PRO A 8 0.06 0.56 -24.07
C PRO A 8 0.91 1.37 -23.11
N GLU A 9 1.08 2.67 -23.35
CA GLU A 9 1.86 3.53 -22.47
C GLU A 9 1.17 3.70 -21.11
N GLN A 10 -0.14 3.86 -21.12
CA GLN A 10 -0.92 3.99 -19.88
C GLN A 10 -0.88 2.68 -19.09
N LEU A 11 -1.00 1.53 -19.76
CA LEU A 11 -0.89 0.23 -19.09
C LEU A 11 0.48 0.04 -18.47
N ALA A 12 1.55 0.50 -19.12
CA ALA A 12 2.88 0.43 -18.56
C ALA A 12 3.00 1.26 -17.28
N GLU A 13 2.42 2.45 -17.27
CA GLU A 13 2.40 3.30 -16.07
C GLU A 13 1.62 2.65 -14.92
N ILE A 14 0.44 2.12 -15.21
CA ILE A 14 -0.38 1.41 -14.23
C ILE A 14 0.38 0.21 -13.68
N SER A 15 1.04 -0.54 -14.56
CA SER A 15 1.83 -1.70 -14.17
C SER A 15 2.98 -1.32 -13.23
N ARG A 16 3.67 -0.22 -13.51
CA ARG A 16 4.73 0.27 -12.63
C ARG A 16 4.19 0.63 -11.25
N PHE A 17 3.03 1.26 -11.21
CA PHE A 17 2.39 1.61 -9.95
C PHE A 17 2.07 0.36 -9.13
N PHE A 18 1.46 -0.65 -9.72
CA PHE A 18 1.15 -1.89 -9.01
C PHE A 18 2.41 -2.64 -8.59
N ARG A 19 3.47 -2.59 -9.41
CA ARG A 19 4.74 -3.22 -9.03
C ARG A 19 5.32 -2.57 -7.77
N LEU A 20 5.19 -1.25 -7.66
CA LEU A 20 5.64 -0.54 -6.47
C LEU A 20 4.91 -1.05 -5.22
N LEU A 21 3.60 -1.31 -5.33
CA LEU A 21 2.79 -1.79 -4.21
C LEU A 21 2.90 -3.30 -3.98
N SER A 22 3.57 -4.04 -4.85
CA SER A 22 3.64 -5.49 -4.75
C SER A 22 4.62 -5.97 -3.68
N GLU A 23 5.43 -5.09 -3.12
CA GLU A 23 6.39 -5.44 -2.07
C GLU A 23 5.78 -5.20 -0.69
N PRO A 24 5.71 -6.24 0.17
CA PRO A 24 5.06 -6.10 1.48
C PRO A 24 5.64 -4.99 2.36
N ALA A 25 6.96 -4.77 2.29
CA ALA A 25 7.60 -3.72 3.09
C ALA A 25 7.05 -2.34 2.74
N ARG A 26 6.81 -2.07 1.46
CA ARG A 26 6.25 -0.77 1.04
C ARG A 26 4.82 -0.60 1.51
N LEU A 27 4.00 -1.65 1.40
CA LEU A 27 2.64 -1.59 1.92
C LEU A 27 2.62 -1.35 3.43
N GLN A 28 3.52 -2.01 4.15
CA GLN A 28 3.63 -1.83 5.59
C GLN A 28 3.98 -0.39 5.95
N LEU A 29 4.95 0.22 5.24
CA LEU A 29 5.34 1.62 5.48
C LEU A 29 4.19 2.58 5.22
N LEU A 30 3.46 2.37 4.14
CA LEU A 30 2.30 3.21 3.82
C LEU A 30 1.23 3.10 4.90
N CYS A 31 0.95 1.90 5.38
CA CYS A 31 -0.02 1.70 6.46
C CYS A 31 0.43 2.37 7.75
N GLU A 32 1.72 2.24 8.11
CA GLU A 32 2.26 2.86 9.32
C GLU A 32 2.16 4.38 9.26
N LEU A 33 2.55 4.98 8.14
CA LEU A 33 2.51 6.44 7.97
C LEU A 33 1.08 6.95 7.86
N ARG A 34 0.18 6.17 7.28
CA ARG A 34 -1.23 6.52 7.21
C ARG A 34 -1.84 6.53 8.61
N TYR A 35 -1.45 5.56 9.44
CA TYR A 35 -1.91 5.49 10.84
C TYR A 35 -1.40 6.69 11.65
N ALA A 36 -0.10 7.00 11.55
CA ALA A 36 0.50 8.12 12.27
C ALA A 36 1.78 8.59 11.58
N PRO A 37 1.79 9.82 11.03
CA PRO A 37 3.01 10.39 10.46
C PRO A 37 4.12 10.43 11.50
N CYS A 38 5.36 10.18 11.06
CA CYS A 38 6.49 10.16 11.97
C CYS A 38 7.81 10.29 11.23
N ASP A 39 8.90 10.40 11.99
CA ASP A 39 10.26 10.46 11.43
C ASP A 39 10.81 9.05 11.21
N VAL A 40 12.02 8.98 10.61
CA VAL A 40 12.66 7.70 10.29
C VAL A 40 12.96 6.90 11.56
N GLN A 41 13.39 7.57 12.63
CA GLN A 41 13.71 6.89 13.87
C GLN A 41 12.50 6.15 14.42
N THR A 42 11.34 6.79 14.42
CA THR A 42 10.09 6.17 14.87
C THR A 42 9.66 5.03 13.94
N LEU A 43 9.85 5.21 12.63
CA LEU A 43 9.56 4.12 11.68
C LEU A 43 10.44 2.91 11.92
N MET A 44 11.73 3.12 12.21
CA MET A 44 12.63 2.03 12.56
C MET A 44 12.12 1.26 13.77
N GLU A 45 11.66 1.97 14.79
CA GLU A 45 11.13 1.35 16.00
C GLU A 45 9.85 0.56 15.73
N ARG A 46 8.96 1.12 14.89
CA ARG A 46 7.68 0.47 14.58
C ARG A 46 7.83 -0.74 13.68
N THR A 47 8.75 -0.70 12.72
CA THR A 47 8.85 -1.72 11.68
C THR A 47 9.98 -2.71 11.90
N GLY A 48 11.02 -2.32 12.65
CA GLY A 48 12.23 -3.11 12.76
C GLY A 48 13.14 -3.04 11.54
N PHE A 49 12.81 -2.20 10.55
CA PHE A 49 13.63 -2.03 9.35
C PHE A 49 14.86 -1.18 9.65
N SER A 50 15.95 -1.43 8.94
CA SER A 50 17.17 -0.62 9.05
C SER A 50 16.94 0.75 8.42
N GLN A 51 17.79 1.71 8.83
CA GLN A 51 17.71 3.07 8.28
C GLN A 51 17.95 3.08 6.77
N SER A 52 18.93 2.31 6.29
CA SER A 52 19.21 2.25 4.85
C SER A 52 18.07 1.64 4.08
N HIS A 53 17.41 0.61 4.62
CA HIS A 53 16.22 0.02 3.99
C HIS A 53 15.10 1.04 3.91
N LEU A 54 14.80 1.72 5.03
CA LEU A 54 13.76 2.74 5.07
C LEU A 54 14.02 3.88 4.10
N SER A 55 15.25 4.41 4.08
CA SER A 55 15.60 5.52 3.19
C SER A 55 15.38 5.15 1.73
N ARG A 56 15.74 3.92 1.35
CA ARG A 56 15.55 3.44 -0.01
C ARG A 56 14.07 3.32 -0.35
N GLN A 57 13.29 2.72 0.55
CA GLN A 57 11.86 2.53 0.32
C GLN A 57 11.11 3.87 0.31
N LEU A 58 11.42 4.75 1.26
CA LEU A 58 10.80 6.07 1.32
C LEU A 58 11.13 6.90 0.07
N GLY A 59 12.36 6.78 -0.44
CA GLY A 59 12.74 7.46 -1.68
C GLY A 59 11.88 7.03 -2.86
N GLN A 60 11.65 5.73 -3.01
CA GLN A 60 10.82 5.21 -4.09
C GLN A 60 9.35 5.64 -3.94
N LEU A 61 8.84 5.61 -2.72
CA LEU A 61 7.46 6.03 -2.45
C LEU A 61 7.28 7.53 -2.67
N SER A 62 8.29 8.33 -2.32
CA SER A 62 8.28 9.78 -2.55
C SER A 62 8.28 10.12 -4.03
N GLN A 63 9.06 9.39 -4.84
CA GLN A 63 9.06 9.59 -6.28
C GLN A 63 7.69 9.31 -6.90
N ALA A 64 6.98 8.33 -6.37
CA ALA A 64 5.63 7.99 -6.82
C ALA A 64 4.55 8.90 -6.19
N ARG A 65 4.97 9.85 -5.36
CA ARG A 65 4.08 10.79 -4.66
C ARG A 65 3.09 10.10 -3.72
N LEU A 66 3.44 8.93 -3.22
CA LEU A 66 2.65 8.23 -2.22
C LEU A 66 3.04 8.62 -0.80
N VAL A 67 4.23 9.19 -0.65
CA VAL A 67 4.75 9.69 0.63
C VAL A 67 5.29 11.09 0.39
N ARG A 68 5.08 11.98 1.33
CA ARG A 68 5.71 13.30 1.34
C ARG A 68 6.43 13.51 2.66
N SER A 69 7.36 14.44 2.68
CA SER A 69 8.07 14.78 3.91
C SER A 69 7.86 16.25 4.24
N GLU A 70 7.87 16.55 5.53
CA GLU A 70 7.68 17.89 6.04
C GLU A 70 8.65 18.10 7.20
N ARG A 71 9.37 19.22 7.17
CA ARG A 71 10.31 19.51 8.25
C ARG A 71 9.58 20.19 9.41
N GLN A 72 9.77 19.62 10.59
CA GLN A 72 9.24 20.17 11.85
C GLN A 72 10.41 20.34 12.81
N GLY A 73 10.97 21.55 12.88
CA GLY A 73 12.19 21.81 13.62
C GLY A 73 13.36 21.08 13.01
N GLN A 74 14.03 20.23 13.79
CA GLN A 74 15.15 19.42 13.30
C GLN A 74 14.70 18.04 12.81
N ARG A 75 13.40 17.75 12.91
CA ARG A 75 12.85 16.45 12.52
C ARG A 75 12.24 16.52 11.12
N LEU A 76 12.40 15.46 10.38
CA LEU A 76 11.77 15.29 9.09
C LEU A 76 10.65 14.26 9.24
N ILE A 77 9.42 14.72 9.09
CA ILE A 77 8.24 13.88 9.31
C ILE A 77 7.71 13.43 7.96
N PHE A 78 7.47 12.13 7.84
CA PHE A 78 6.91 11.51 6.64
C PHE A 78 5.42 11.30 6.80
N HIS A 79 4.68 11.55 5.71
CA HIS A 79 3.22 11.46 5.65
C HIS A 79 2.79 10.62 4.46
N ALA A 80 1.76 9.84 4.64
CA ALA A 80 1.07 9.13 3.56
C ALA A 80 -0.39 9.58 3.56
N ASP A 81 -0.65 10.73 2.97
CA ASP A 81 -1.96 11.39 3.03
C ASP A 81 -2.96 10.86 1.99
N ASP A 82 -2.45 10.30 0.88
CA ASP A 82 -3.31 9.89 -0.22
C ASP A 82 -4.11 8.65 0.18
N PRO A 83 -5.45 8.70 0.16
CA PRO A 83 -6.26 7.54 0.51
C PRO A 83 -6.27 6.43 -0.53
N LEU A 84 -5.68 6.64 -1.72
CA LEU A 84 -5.74 5.68 -2.81
C LEU A 84 -5.27 4.29 -2.40
N VAL A 85 -4.12 4.20 -1.71
CA VAL A 85 -3.57 2.89 -1.33
C VAL A 85 -4.48 2.20 -0.32
N ASP A 86 -5.01 2.94 0.65
CA ASP A 86 -5.96 2.38 1.61
C ASP A 86 -7.21 1.86 0.90
N ASP A 87 -7.73 2.62 -0.06
CA ASP A 87 -8.92 2.22 -0.82
C ASP A 87 -8.65 0.97 -1.65
N LEU A 88 -7.48 0.91 -2.30
CA LEU A 88 -7.08 -0.27 -3.07
C LEU A 88 -6.94 -1.49 -2.17
N CYS A 89 -6.28 -1.34 -1.03
CA CYS A 89 -6.09 -2.44 -0.08
C CYS A 89 -7.44 -2.93 0.46
N ALA A 90 -8.36 -2.01 0.74
CA ALA A 90 -9.69 -2.39 1.22
C ALA A 90 -10.45 -3.19 0.16
N LEU A 91 -10.40 -2.75 -1.11
CA LEU A 91 -11.06 -3.45 -2.20
C LEU A 91 -10.47 -4.85 -2.41
N VAL A 92 -9.14 -4.95 -2.41
CA VAL A 92 -8.47 -6.24 -2.57
C VAL A 92 -8.76 -7.16 -1.39
N SER A 93 -8.72 -6.64 -0.16
CA SER A 93 -9.03 -7.42 1.04
C SER A 93 -10.44 -7.98 0.99
N GLN A 94 -11.40 -7.17 0.55
CA GLN A 94 -12.78 -7.61 0.40
C GLN A 94 -12.89 -8.75 -0.61
N ARG A 95 -12.23 -8.61 -1.75
CA ARG A 95 -12.25 -9.66 -2.79
C ARG A 95 -11.60 -10.93 -2.29
N LEU A 96 -10.47 -10.83 -1.55
CA LEU A 96 -9.80 -12.00 -1.02
C LEU A 96 -10.67 -12.73 -0.01
N ARG A 97 -11.39 -12.00 0.85
CA ARG A 97 -12.33 -12.62 1.79
C ARG A 97 -13.45 -13.35 1.06
N GLN A 98 -14.03 -12.72 0.03
CA GLN A 98 -15.07 -13.35 -0.76
C GLN A 98 -14.59 -14.64 -1.41
N THR A 99 -13.37 -14.63 -1.95
CA THR A 99 -12.76 -15.82 -2.57
C THR A 99 -12.56 -16.93 -1.55
N LEU A 100 -12.08 -16.58 -0.35
CA LEU A 100 -11.89 -17.56 0.72
C LEU A 100 -13.22 -18.14 1.18
N GLU A 101 -14.23 -17.32 1.36
CA GLU A 101 -15.57 -17.76 1.75
C GLU A 101 -16.14 -18.72 0.71
N ALA A 102 -15.99 -18.41 -0.60
CA ALA A 102 -16.44 -19.28 -1.66
C ALA A 102 -15.74 -20.64 -1.62
N ARG A 103 -14.43 -20.66 -1.35
CA ARG A 103 -13.67 -21.91 -1.20
C ARG A 103 -14.14 -22.72 0.00
N LEU A 104 -14.40 -22.02 1.12
CA LEU A 104 -14.90 -22.68 2.32
C LEU A 104 -16.28 -23.30 2.10
N GLN A 105 -17.14 -22.61 1.32
CA GLN A 105 -18.45 -23.18 0.95
C GLN A 105 -18.32 -24.47 0.14
N ILE A 106 -17.38 -24.52 -0.79
CA ILE A 106 -17.14 -25.73 -1.59
C ILE A 106 -16.65 -26.86 -0.71
N LEU A 107 -15.77 -26.56 0.27
CA LEU A 107 -15.19 -27.58 1.15
C LEU A 107 -16.15 -27.99 2.27
N ASN A 108 -17.06 -27.10 2.69
CA ASN A 108 -18.00 -27.32 3.79
C ASN A 108 -19.38 -26.81 3.44
N PRO A 109 -20.08 -27.44 2.48
CA PRO A 109 -21.37 -26.89 2.02
C PRO A 109 -22.44 -26.87 3.12
N GLY A 110 -22.34 -27.73 4.17
CA GLY A 110 -23.29 -27.74 5.26
C GLY A 110 -23.03 -26.70 6.35
N ALA A 111 -21.91 -26.01 6.31
CA ALA A 111 -21.52 -25.06 7.37
C ALA A 111 -22.32 -23.75 7.35
N GLN A 112 -23.16 -23.53 6.33
CA GLN A 112 -23.93 -22.29 6.19
C GLN A 112 -25.43 -22.47 6.44
N ASP A 113 -25.85 -23.63 6.84
CA ASP A 113 -27.25 -23.90 7.12
C ASP A 113 -27.61 -23.52 8.54
N HIS A 114 -27.57 -22.22 8.82
CA HIS A 114 -27.94 -21.72 10.13
C HIS A 114 -28.95 -20.62 10.03
#